data_419f3670ddf95458c2ff4b630280145b
#
_entry.id   419f3670ddf95458c2ff4b630280145b
#
_cell.length_a   1.000
_cell.length_b   1.000
_cell.length_c   1.000
_cell.angle_alpha   90.00
_cell.angle_beta   90.00
_cell.angle_gamma   90.00
#
_symmetry.space_group_name_H-M   'P 1'
#
loop_
_entity.id
_entity.type
_entity.pdbx_description
1 polymer ?
#
loop_
_entity_poly.entity_id
_entity_poly.type
_entity_poly.pdbx_seq_one_letter_code
_entity_poly.pdbx_strand_id
1 'polypeptide(L)'
;MTPNNNLFPLPWYKSVKYQDFRKSYAYGNVFQLIAPDRSLLPFQIRRAHRASAAFTLRVLYDDGTLYRNISADTAADLHVVSGTDFDVIQYCNTGLANQFARPLTPGRYYAELSDGVETWYSEVFNVVDDLSRYIRLEYWSADNQEYDGGDIVYSNGYRNVLYICSELGKPDYEYEEEAEPRDGFPFVEKQISKKTFRFECKAPEYLVDALRVVWLSDYVRMTANGQQYEVMHFLSDPNWQGDGHYAMVECEIEADTVLKKIGVGLTPLAGLPIQFRIKVVDAVTGASIPGADIGMDFNGSELASP
;
A
#
# COMPACT_ATOMS: atom_id res chain seq x y z
N MET A 1 20.36 8.75 -20.25
CA MET A 1 19.14 9.21 -19.56
C MET A 1 19.47 9.28 -18.08
N THR A 2 19.19 10.39 -17.42
CA THR A 2 19.22 10.46 -15.95
C THR A 2 18.15 9.49 -15.44
N PRO A 3 18.46 8.58 -14.51
CA PRO A 3 17.46 7.68 -13.97
C PRO A 3 16.32 8.50 -13.37
N ASN A 4 15.11 8.15 -13.74
CA ASN A 4 13.91 8.79 -13.21
C ASN A 4 13.65 8.25 -11.80
N ASN A 5 14.32 8.85 -10.81
CA ASN A 5 14.22 8.42 -9.40
C ASN A 5 12.91 8.89 -8.73
N ASN A 6 12.02 9.55 -9.48
CA ASN A 6 10.80 10.13 -8.94
C ASN A 6 9.66 9.12 -8.75
N LEU A 7 9.84 7.88 -9.22
CA LEU A 7 8.82 6.82 -9.09
C LEU A 7 8.81 6.13 -7.71
N PHE A 8 9.76 6.45 -6.85
CA PHE A 8 9.92 5.83 -5.54
C PHE A 8 9.55 6.80 -4.42
N PRO A 9 8.94 6.30 -3.34
CA PRO A 9 8.68 7.13 -2.16
C PRO A 9 9.93 7.76 -1.57
N LEU A 10 11.08 7.06 -1.65
CA LEU A 10 12.37 7.59 -1.24
C LEU A 10 13.27 7.82 -2.46
N PRO A 11 13.26 9.02 -3.07
CA PRO A 11 14.11 9.34 -4.21
C PRO A 11 15.58 9.47 -3.82
N TRP A 12 16.47 9.17 -4.79
CA TRP A 12 17.93 9.23 -4.61
C TRP A 12 18.61 10.11 -5.65
N TYR A 13 19.65 10.80 -5.23
CA TYR A 13 20.35 11.81 -6.00
C TYR A 13 21.86 11.59 -6.00
N LYS A 14 22.56 12.03 -7.02
CA LYS A 14 24.03 12.03 -7.10
C LYS A 14 24.69 13.13 -6.23
N SER A 15 23.92 14.04 -5.67
CA SER A 15 24.40 15.11 -4.80
C SER A 15 23.30 15.58 -3.89
N VAL A 16 23.63 15.84 -2.63
CA VAL A 16 22.71 16.41 -1.64
C VAL A 16 22.05 17.73 -2.05
N LYS A 17 22.70 18.51 -2.92
CA LYS A 17 22.14 19.77 -3.45
C LYS A 17 20.88 19.58 -4.31
N TYR A 18 20.60 18.35 -4.76
CA TYR A 18 19.43 18.03 -5.57
C TYR A 18 18.24 17.55 -4.72
N GLN A 19 18.45 17.30 -3.41
CA GLN A 19 17.37 17.01 -2.48
C GLN A 19 16.32 18.12 -2.51
N ASP A 20 15.05 17.74 -2.53
CA ASP A 20 13.96 18.70 -2.53
C ASP A 20 13.93 19.52 -1.23
N PHE A 21 14.26 18.89 -0.12
CA PHE A 21 14.49 19.54 1.18
C PHE A 21 15.42 20.76 1.05
N ARG A 22 16.54 20.65 0.34
CA ARG A 22 17.53 21.74 0.22
C ARG A 22 17.13 22.80 -0.78
N LYS A 23 16.36 22.41 -1.80
CA LYS A 23 15.82 23.37 -2.79
C LYS A 23 14.69 24.19 -2.21
N SER A 24 13.80 23.53 -1.46
CA SER A 24 12.59 24.14 -0.92
C SER A 24 12.85 24.97 0.34
N TYR A 25 14.03 24.88 0.93
CA TYR A 25 14.38 25.62 2.15
C TYR A 25 14.21 27.15 1.98
N ALA A 26 14.42 27.68 0.77
CA ALA A 26 14.20 29.08 0.45
C ALA A 26 12.73 29.51 0.54
N TYR A 27 11.77 28.57 0.53
CA TYR A 27 10.33 28.81 0.51
C TYR A 27 9.63 28.55 1.85
N GLY A 28 10.37 28.20 2.89
CA GLY A 28 9.87 28.14 4.27
C GLY A 28 9.04 26.92 4.66
N ASN A 29 8.58 26.11 3.72
CA ASN A 29 7.80 24.89 3.96
C ASN A 29 8.47 23.69 3.32
N VAL A 30 9.15 22.89 4.13
CA VAL A 30 9.80 21.67 3.66
C VAL A 30 8.91 20.49 3.95
N PHE A 31 8.53 19.75 2.90
CA PHE A 31 7.89 18.46 3.08
C PHE A 31 8.95 17.44 3.52
N GLN A 32 8.61 16.62 4.48
CA GLN A 32 9.49 15.55 4.95
C GLN A 32 8.79 14.22 4.79
N LEU A 33 9.48 13.28 4.16
CA LEU A 33 9.08 11.90 4.17
C LEU A 33 9.08 11.35 5.58
N ILE A 34 8.12 10.47 5.85
CA ILE A 34 8.05 9.78 7.12
C ILE A 34 8.59 8.37 6.96
N ALA A 35 9.43 7.98 7.89
CA ALA A 35 9.98 6.63 7.99
C ALA A 35 9.79 6.07 9.41
N PRO A 36 9.59 4.76 9.57
CA PRO A 36 9.55 4.13 10.88
C PRO A 36 10.91 4.16 11.56
N ASP A 37 10.92 4.07 12.89
CA ASP A 37 12.14 4.11 13.71
C ASP A 37 13.10 2.94 13.45
N ARG A 38 12.62 1.82 12.91
CA ARG A 38 13.35 0.55 12.82
C ARG A 38 13.81 0.14 11.44
N SER A 39 13.46 0.90 10.40
CA SER A 39 13.84 0.56 9.04
C SER A 39 13.89 1.79 8.13
N LEU A 40 14.55 1.66 6.99
CA LEU A 40 14.41 2.62 5.90
C LEU A 40 13.18 2.30 5.05
N LEU A 41 12.70 3.32 4.33
CA LEU A 41 11.77 3.08 3.24
C LEU A 41 12.45 2.27 2.13
N PRO A 42 11.72 1.35 1.47
CA PRO A 42 12.24 0.62 0.32
C PRO A 42 12.65 1.60 -0.79
N PHE A 43 13.67 1.21 -1.55
CA PHE A 43 14.14 2.03 -2.66
C PHE A 43 14.79 1.19 -3.76
N GLN A 44 14.90 1.79 -4.93
CA GLN A 44 15.71 1.27 -6.02
C GLN A 44 16.61 2.37 -6.59
N ILE A 45 17.81 1.97 -6.99
CA ILE A 45 18.77 2.85 -7.66
C ILE A 45 19.28 2.14 -8.91
N ARG A 46 19.12 2.79 -10.05
CA ARG A 46 19.66 2.32 -11.32
C ARG A 46 21.12 2.80 -11.48
N ARG A 47 22.01 1.89 -11.83
CA ARG A 47 23.42 2.20 -12.12
C ARG A 47 23.87 1.53 -13.42
N ALA A 48 24.99 1.99 -14.00
CA ALA A 48 25.62 1.28 -15.09
C ALA A 48 26.03 -0.13 -14.65
N HIS A 49 25.85 -1.11 -15.55
CA HIS A 49 26.24 -2.49 -15.28
C HIS A 49 27.74 -2.60 -14.95
N ARG A 50 28.04 -3.21 -13.83
CA ARG A 50 29.41 -3.47 -13.38
C ARG A 50 29.47 -4.54 -12.30
N ALA A 51 30.66 -5.11 -12.10
CA ALA A 51 30.89 -6.05 -11.03
C ALA A 51 30.41 -5.50 -9.67
N SER A 52 29.73 -6.31 -8.90
CA SER A 52 29.22 -5.92 -7.60
C SER A 52 30.38 -5.70 -6.63
N ALA A 53 30.44 -4.54 -6.00
CA ALA A 53 31.30 -4.24 -4.87
C ALA A 53 30.48 -4.28 -3.58
N ALA A 54 31.15 -4.31 -2.44
CA ALA A 54 30.46 -4.19 -1.16
C ALA A 54 29.82 -2.81 -1.03
N PHE A 55 28.54 -2.78 -0.68
CA PHE A 55 27.84 -1.54 -0.42
C PHE A 55 28.14 -1.00 0.98
N THR A 56 28.24 0.31 1.04
CA THR A 56 28.25 1.05 2.31
C THR A 56 26.99 1.89 2.38
N LEU A 57 26.17 1.65 3.40
CA LEU A 57 24.93 2.42 3.63
C LEU A 57 25.03 3.10 5.00
N ARG A 58 24.86 4.43 4.97
CA ARG A 58 24.99 5.29 6.15
C ARG A 58 23.75 6.15 6.30
N VAL A 59 23.41 6.47 7.54
CA VAL A 59 22.41 7.48 7.88
C VAL A 59 23.13 8.69 8.41
N LEU A 60 22.79 9.85 7.87
CA LEU A 60 23.34 11.14 8.25
C LEU A 60 22.21 12.04 8.74
N TYR A 61 22.51 12.95 9.64
CA TYR A 61 21.63 14.06 9.99
C TYR A 61 21.45 15.00 8.78
N ASP A 62 20.41 15.80 8.81
CA ASP A 62 20.13 16.78 7.73
C ASP A 62 21.25 17.82 7.54
N ASP A 63 22.09 18.06 8.54
CA ASP A 63 23.28 18.90 8.48
C ASP A 63 24.50 18.20 7.82
N GLY A 64 24.43 16.91 7.55
CA GLY A 64 25.49 16.11 6.95
C GLY A 64 26.40 15.38 7.93
N THR A 65 26.18 15.52 9.23
CA THR A 65 26.96 14.76 10.23
C THR A 65 26.54 13.30 10.24
N LEU A 66 27.51 12.40 10.37
CA LEU A 66 27.25 10.96 10.40
C LEU A 66 26.49 10.58 11.67
N TYR A 67 25.27 10.04 11.51
CA TYR A 67 24.55 9.44 12.61
C TYR A 67 24.99 7.98 12.82
N ARG A 68 24.92 7.13 11.78
CA ARG A 68 25.24 5.71 11.91
C ARG A 68 25.54 5.04 10.57
N ASN A 69 26.47 4.08 10.60
CA ASN A 69 26.63 3.11 9.50
C ASN A 69 25.68 1.94 9.74
N ILE A 70 24.82 1.66 8.76
CA ILE A 70 23.80 0.60 8.80
C ILE A 70 24.04 -0.50 7.76
N SER A 71 25.23 -0.56 7.17
CA SER A 71 25.55 -1.53 6.12
C SER A 71 25.34 -2.98 6.57
N ALA A 72 25.68 -3.31 7.82
CA ALA A 72 25.47 -4.64 8.35
C ALA A 72 24.00 -4.96 8.60
N ASP A 73 23.21 -3.96 9.06
CA ASP A 73 21.79 -4.12 9.34
C ASP A 73 20.96 -4.35 8.06
N THR A 74 21.46 -3.85 6.91
CA THR A 74 20.74 -3.85 5.63
C THR A 74 21.28 -4.88 4.63
N ALA A 75 22.37 -5.56 4.93
CA ALA A 75 23.07 -6.44 3.98
C ALA A 75 22.20 -7.59 3.44
N ALA A 76 21.28 -8.13 4.25
CA ALA A 76 20.38 -9.20 3.84
C ALA A 76 19.27 -8.75 2.89
N ASP A 77 18.95 -7.46 2.88
CA ASP A 77 17.82 -6.88 2.15
C ASP A 77 18.24 -6.01 0.98
N LEU A 78 19.56 -5.83 0.83
CA LEU A 78 20.15 -5.07 -0.26
C LEU A 78 20.57 -6.04 -1.38
N HIS A 79 19.87 -6.00 -2.49
CA HIS A 79 20.05 -6.89 -3.62
C HIS A 79 20.53 -6.12 -4.86
N VAL A 80 21.19 -6.80 -5.78
CA VAL A 80 21.51 -6.29 -7.12
C VAL A 80 20.81 -7.16 -8.14
N VAL A 81 19.90 -6.57 -8.89
CA VAL A 81 19.29 -7.19 -10.06
C VAL A 81 20.11 -6.73 -11.27
N SER A 82 20.85 -7.66 -11.85
CA SER A 82 21.74 -7.36 -12.99
C SER A 82 20.99 -7.45 -14.30
N GLY A 83 21.04 -6.39 -15.09
CA GLY A 83 20.57 -6.34 -16.46
C GLY A 83 21.71 -6.30 -17.46
N THR A 84 21.39 -6.20 -18.74
CA THR A 84 22.40 -6.13 -19.84
C THR A 84 23.13 -4.78 -19.84
N ASP A 85 22.40 -3.69 -19.72
CA ASP A 85 22.93 -2.34 -19.85
C ASP A 85 23.08 -1.63 -18.49
N PHE A 86 22.32 -2.06 -17.51
CA PHE A 86 22.30 -1.45 -16.19
C PHE A 86 21.97 -2.49 -15.13
N ASP A 87 22.35 -2.20 -13.89
CA ASP A 87 21.93 -2.91 -12.70
C ASP A 87 20.93 -2.07 -11.91
N VAL A 88 20.03 -2.74 -11.19
CA VAL A 88 19.14 -2.12 -10.20
C VAL A 88 19.59 -2.57 -8.82
N ILE A 89 19.99 -1.61 -7.99
CA ILE A 89 20.23 -1.83 -6.56
C ILE A 89 18.86 -1.71 -5.88
N GLN A 90 18.42 -2.77 -5.22
CA GLN A 90 17.15 -2.83 -4.49
C GLN A 90 17.40 -2.95 -3.00
N TYR A 91 16.73 -2.14 -2.22
CA TYR A 91 16.54 -2.37 -0.80
C TYR A 91 15.10 -2.81 -0.56
N CYS A 92 14.93 -4.08 -0.18
CA CYS A 92 13.65 -4.70 0.02
C CYS A 92 13.28 -4.66 1.50
N ASN A 93 12.21 -3.98 1.86
CA ASN A 93 11.69 -4.01 3.22
C ASN A 93 10.67 -5.15 3.36
N THR A 94 11.12 -6.39 3.48
CA THR A 94 10.23 -7.57 3.54
C THR A 94 9.57 -7.78 4.91
N GLY A 95 9.81 -6.88 5.86
CA GLY A 95 9.01 -6.76 7.09
C GLY A 95 9.41 -7.64 8.27
N LEU A 96 10.16 -8.72 8.08
CA LEU A 96 10.56 -9.61 9.19
C LEU A 96 12.07 -9.60 9.48
N ALA A 97 12.89 -9.36 8.48
CA ALA A 97 14.34 -9.31 8.61
C ALA A 97 14.90 -7.89 8.76
N ASN A 98 14.09 -6.86 8.46
CA ASN A 98 14.53 -5.50 8.21
C ASN A 98 14.39 -4.55 9.40
N GLN A 99 14.22 -5.10 10.59
CA GLN A 99 14.30 -4.27 11.77
C GLN A 99 15.77 -4.10 12.13
N PHE A 100 16.25 -2.88 12.10
CA PHE A 100 17.58 -2.59 12.64
C PHE A 100 17.70 -3.15 14.06
N ALA A 101 18.80 -3.82 14.35
CA ALA A 101 19.08 -4.33 15.69
C ALA A 101 18.97 -3.23 16.74
N ARG A 102 19.23 -1.99 16.32
CA ARG A 102 19.04 -0.78 17.10
C ARG A 102 18.19 0.21 16.29
N PRO A 103 16.99 0.61 16.76
CA PRO A 103 16.17 1.62 16.10
C PRO A 103 16.92 2.92 15.83
N LEU A 104 16.52 3.63 14.80
CA LEU A 104 16.88 5.04 14.62
C LEU A 104 16.12 5.86 15.67
N THR A 105 16.74 6.89 16.22
CA THR A 105 16.01 7.82 17.10
C THR A 105 15.14 8.75 16.27
N PRO A 106 13.99 9.23 16.78
CA PRO A 106 13.20 10.24 16.10
C PRO A 106 14.05 11.46 15.74
N GLY A 107 13.93 11.91 14.49
CA GLY A 107 14.73 13.01 13.96
C GLY A 107 14.74 13.08 12.44
N ARG A 108 15.46 14.05 11.89
CA ARG A 108 15.62 14.25 10.46
C ARG A 108 16.94 13.70 9.96
N TYR A 109 16.85 12.92 8.91
CA TYR A 109 17.97 12.19 8.33
C TYR A 109 17.89 12.14 6.82
N TYR A 110 18.99 11.79 6.20
CA TYR A 110 19.05 11.24 4.86
C TYR A 110 20.00 10.05 4.85
N ALA A 111 19.87 9.19 3.86
CA ALA A 111 20.75 8.06 3.68
C ALA A 111 21.78 8.33 2.58
N GLU A 112 22.98 7.78 2.77
CA GLU A 112 24.07 7.76 1.80
C GLU A 112 24.38 6.31 1.44
N LEU A 113 24.29 5.97 0.16
CA LEU A 113 24.67 4.65 -0.37
C LEU A 113 25.88 4.81 -1.28
N SER A 114 26.92 4.02 -1.04
CA SER A 114 28.10 3.94 -1.91
C SER A 114 28.39 2.50 -2.32
N ASP A 115 28.71 2.29 -3.58
CA ASP A 115 29.20 1.01 -4.11
C ASP A 115 30.73 1.01 -4.35
N GLY A 116 31.43 1.98 -3.76
CA GLY A 116 32.87 2.17 -3.91
C GLY A 116 33.29 2.92 -5.19
N VAL A 117 32.39 3.10 -6.17
CA VAL A 117 32.62 3.84 -7.42
C VAL A 117 31.75 5.09 -7.47
N GLU A 118 30.49 4.94 -7.10
CA GLU A 118 29.51 6.02 -7.06
C GLU A 118 28.90 6.14 -5.67
N THR A 119 28.39 7.33 -5.39
CA THR A 119 27.66 7.61 -4.14
C THR A 119 26.34 8.28 -4.48
N TRP A 120 25.30 7.85 -3.79
CA TRP A 120 23.94 8.38 -3.91
C TRP A 120 23.45 8.84 -2.55
N TYR A 121 22.59 9.84 -2.55
CA TYR A 121 22.03 10.47 -1.37
C TYR A 121 20.50 10.45 -1.48
N SER A 122 19.83 9.90 -0.48
CA SER A 122 18.36 9.92 -0.47
C SER A 122 17.81 11.32 -0.23
N GLU A 123 16.52 11.50 -0.47
CA GLU A 123 15.78 12.63 0.06
C GLU A 123 15.83 12.62 1.60
N VAL A 124 15.61 13.78 2.20
CA VAL A 124 15.51 13.91 3.65
C VAL A 124 14.20 13.32 4.14
N PHE A 125 14.28 12.46 5.15
CA PHE A 125 13.12 11.84 5.78
C PHE A 125 13.12 12.09 7.28
N ASN A 126 11.92 12.05 7.85
CA ASN A 126 11.71 12.23 9.29
C ASN A 126 11.40 10.86 9.92
N VAL A 127 12.27 10.42 10.82
CA VAL A 127 12.05 9.18 11.57
C VAL A 127 11.10 9.45 12.72
N VAL A 128 10.07 8.63 12.84
CA VAL A 128 9.05 8.70 13.89
C VAL A 128 8.86 7.32 14.53
N ASP A 129 8.55 7.30 15.80
CA ASP A 129 8.26 6.10 16.59
C ASP A 129 6.76 5.80 16.67
N ASP A 130 5.91 6.80 16.45
CA ASP A 130 4.45 6.67 16.43
C ASP A 130 3.90 6.90 15.01
N LEU A 131 3.39 5.83 14.42
CA LEU A 131 2.78 5.84 13.09
C LEU A 131 1.25 5.85 13.13
N SER A 132 0.62 6.01 14.30
CA SER A 132 -0.84 5.95 14.47
C SER A 132 -1.60 7.03 13.68
N ARG A 133 -0.94 8.15 13.37
CA ARG A 133 -1.50 9.27 12.60
C ARG A 133 -1.22 9.20 11.11
N TYR A 134 -0.65 8.11 10.65
CA TYR A 134 -0.24 7.97 9.27
C TYR A 134 -1.01 6.85 8.60
N ILE A 135 -1.42 7.12 7.37
CA ILE A 135 -1.90 6.08 6.45
C ILE A 135 -0.65 5.46 5.81
N ARG A 136 -0.49 4.15 5.96
CA ARG A 136 0.55 3.39 5.29
C ARG A 136 -0.02 2.78 4.03
N LEU A 137 0.56 3.11 2.89
CA LEU A 137 0.32 2.45 1.61
C LEU A 137 1.50 1.53 1.31
N GLU A 138 1.22 0.29 1.00
CA GLU A 138 2.16 -0.71 0.50
C GLU A 138 1.66 -1.17 -0.86
N TYR A 139 2.52 -1.13 -1.88
CA TYR A 139 2.09 -1.44 -3.24
C TYR A 139 3.21 -2.09 -4.05
N TRP A 140 2.80 -3.02 -4.91
CA TRP A 140 3.71 -3.80 -5.73
C TRP A 140 2.98 -4.41 -6.93
N SER A 141 3.74 -4.93 -7.89
CA SER A 141 3.24 -5.73 -8.99
C SER A 141 3.82 -7.14 -8.95
N ALA A 142 3.32 -8.02 -9.82
CA ALA A 142 3.83 -9.38 -9.92
C ALA A 142 5.34 -9.37 -10.21
N ASP A 143 6.05 -10.37 -9.70
CA ASP A 143 7.50 -10.49 -9.89
C ASP A 143 7.89 -10.44 -11.37
N ASN A 144 9.02 -9.77 -11.64
CA ASN A 144 9.61 -9.60 -12.97
C ASN A 144 8.77 -8.79 -13.98
N GLN A 145 7.76 -8.06 -13.53
CA GLN A 145 7.11 -7.05 -14.37
C GLN A 145 7.87 -5.74 -14.30
N GLU A 146 8.10 -5.17 -15.48
CA GLU A 146 8.65 -3.83 -15.65
C GLU A 146 7.51 -2.92 -16.15
N TYR A 147 7.44 -1.70 -15.62
CA TYR A 147 6.56 -0.70 -16.20
C TYR A 147 7.12 -0.20 -17.54
N ASP A 148 6.21 0.21 -18.42
CA ASP A 148 6.58 0.97 -19.62
C ASP A 148 7.36 2.23 -19.21
N GLY A 149 8.64 2.27 -19.58
CA GLY A 149 9.60 3.25 -19.06
C GLY A 149 10.70 2.61 -18.20
N GLY A 150 10.56 1.35 -17.82
CA GLY A 150 11.65 0.45 -17.38
C GLY A 150 12.31 0.79 -16.05
N ASP A 151 11.62 1.50 -15.16
CA ASP A 151 12.29 2.09 -14.01
C ASP A 151 12.04 1.35 -12.68
N ILE A 152 11.02 0.49 -12.58
CA ILE A 152 10.75 -0.30 -11.38
C ILE A 152 10.84 -1.80 -11.70
N VAL A 153 11.64 -2.51 -10.93
CA VAL A 153 11.79 -3.96 -11.05
C VAL A 153 11.23 -4.61 -9.79
N TYR A 154 10.20 -5.43 -9.96
CA TYR A 154 9.62 -6.20 -8.88
C TYR A 154 10.25 -7.58 -8.83
N SER A 155 11.21 -7.74 -7.92
CA SER A 155 11.90 -9.00 -7.65
C SER A 155 12.29 -9.06 -6.18
N ASN A 156 12.74 -10.20 -5.68
CA ASN A 156 13.19 -10.38 -4.31
C ASN A 156 12.15 -9.95 -3.24
N GLY A 157 10.85 -9.97 -3.59
CA GLY A 157 9.79 -9.48 -2.70
C GLY A 157 9.76 -7.97 -2.49
N TYR A 158 10.33 -7.20 -3.44
CA TYR A 158 10.32 -5.74 -3.37
C TYR A 158 8.91 -5.19 -3.36
N ARG A 159 8.65 -4.28 -2.42
CA ARG A 159 7.39 -3.54 -2.29
C ARG A 159 7.69 -2.10 -1.96
N ASN A 160 6.96 -1.20 -2.59
CA ASN A 160 7.00 0.21 -2.21
C ASN A 160 6.19 0.43 -0.94
N VAL A 161 6.66 1.32 -0.08
CA VAL A 161 5.95 1.72 1.14
C VAL A 161 5.98 3.23 1.28
N LEU A 162 4.81 3.81 1.51
CA LEU A 162 4.62 5.24 1.69
C LEU A 162 3.80 5.48 2.96
N TYR A 163 4.24 6.43 3.79
CA TYR A 163 3.49 6.91 4.95
C TYR A 163 2.96 8.31 4.68
N ILE A 164 1.65 8.47 4.71
CA ILE A 164 0.96 9.73 4.45
C ILE A 164 0.40 10.27 5.76
N CYS A 165 0.77 11.50 6.10
CA CYS A 165 0.19 12.19 7.26
C CYS A 165 -1.20 12.69 6.88
N SER A 166 -2.20 11.89 7.16
CA SER A 166 -3.60 12.21 6.96
C SER A 166 -4.48 11.36 7.86
N GLU A 167 -5.63 11.88 8.24
CA GLU A 167 -6.64 11.11 8.96
C GLU A 167 -7.56 10.43 7.96
N LEU A 168 -7.73 9.12 8.11
CA LEU A 168 -8.73 8.38 7.36
C LEU A 168 -10.10 8.66 7.97
N GLY A 169 -10.95 9.35 7.21
CA GLY A 169 -12.34 9.62 7.57
C GLY A 169 -13.20 8.36 7.65
N LYS A 170 -14.49 8.54 7.92
CA LYS A 170 -15.46 7.46 7.78
C LYS A 170 -15.65 7.14 6.30
N PRO A 171 -15.84 5.85 5.94
CA PRO A 171 -16.08 5.49 4.56
C PRO A 171 -17.44 5.99 4.08
N ASP A 172 -17.47 6.34 2.81
CA ASP A 172 -18.70 6.42 2.04
C ASP A 172 -19.14 5.01 1.63
N TYR A 173 -20.46 4.81 1.51
CA TYR A 173 -21.03 3.55 1.10
C TYR A 173 -21.73 3.73 -0.24
N GLU A 174 -21.24 3.03 -1.24
CA GLU A 174 -21.87 2.97 -2.54
C GLU A 174 -22.66 1.68 -2.69
N TYR A 175 -23.82 1.79 -3.37
CA TYR A 175 -24.73 0.67 -3.62
C TYR A 175 -25.02 0.59 -5.11
N GLU A 176 -24.70 -0.55 -5.69
CA GLU A 176 -25.07 -0.87 -7.07
C GLU A 176 -26.15 -1.96 -7.04
N GLU A 177 -27.20 -1.77 -7.82
CA GLU A 177 -28.29 -2.73 -7.95
C GLU A 177 -28.58 -3.01 -9.43
N GLU A 178 -28.59 -4.28 -9.77
CA GLU A 178 -29.01 -4.78 -11.08
C GLU A 178 -30.34 -5.51 -10.90
N ALA A 179 -31.42 -4.97 -11.49
CA ALA A 179 -32.75 -5.53 -11.36
C ALA A 179 -33.40 -5.74 -12.72
N GLU A 180 -34.03 -6.90 -12.92
CA GLU A 180 -34.86 -7.17 -14.08
C GLU A 180 -36.33 -7.08 -13.74
N PRO A 181 -37.16 -6.51 -14.62
CA PRO A 181 -38.62 -6.54 -14.43
C PRO A 181 -39.14 -7.95 -14.76
N ARG A 182 -39.72 -8.62 -13.75
CA ARG A 182 -40.43 -9.90 -13.92
C ARG A 182 -41.88 -9.73 -13.46
N ASP A 183 -42.82 -10.03 -14.32
CA ASP A 183 -44.27 -9.94 -14.06
C ASP A 183 -44.72 -8.59 -13.46
N GLY A 184 -44.04 -7.51 -13.87
CA GLY A 184 -44.37 -6.14 -13.39
C GLY A 184 -43.74 -5.75 -12.07
N PHE A 185 -42.90 -6.62 -11.47
CA PHE A 185 -42.12 -6.34 -10.27
C PHE A 185 -40.61 -6.33 -10.54
N PRO A 186 -39.84 -5.41 -9.92
CA PRO A 186 -38.39 -5.44 -10.02
C PRO A 186 -37.84 -6.68 -9.28
N PHE A 187 -37.16 -7.54 -10.03
CA PHE A 187 -36.42 -8.65 -9.45
C PHE A 187 -34.96 -8.29 -9.39
N VAL A 188 -34.40 -8.21 -8.19
CA VAL A 188 -33.00 -7.85 -7.97
C VAL A 188 -32.12 -9.05 -8.24
N GLU A 189 -31.33 -8.97 -9.30
CA GLU A 189 -30.38 -10.03 -9.67
C GLU A 189 -29.06 -9.92 -8.93
N LYS A 190 -28.62 -8.69 -8.67
CA LYS A 190 -27.34 -8.42 -8.02
C LYS A 190 -27.40 -7.13 -7.21
N GLN A 191 -26.88 -7.19 -6.01
CA GLN A 191 -26.64 -6.01 -5.16
C GLN A 191 -25.19 -6.03 -4.71
N ILE A 192 -24.54 -4.90 -4.82
CA ILE A 192 -23.17 -4.70 -4.40
C ILE A 192 -23.13 -3.50 -3.45
N SER A 193 -22.48 -3.64 -2.33
CA SER A 193 -22.13 -2.53 -1.46
C SER A 193 -20.62 -2.42 -1.36
N LYS A 194 -20.10 -1.24 -1.58
CA LYS A 194 -18.67 -0.92 -1.56
C LYS A 194 -18.40 0.10 -0.46
N LYS A 195 -17.18 0.10 0.07
CA LYS A 195 -16.68 1.14 0.97
C LYS A 195 -15.59 1.91 0.28
N THR A 196 -15.78 3.21 0.20
CA THR A 196 -14.82 4.14 -0.38
C THR A 196 -14.32 5.08 0.72
N PHE A 197 -13.00 5.18 0.85
CA PHE A 197 -12.37 6.09 1.77
C PHE A 197 -11.76 7.26 1.00
N ARG A 198 -11.88 8.47 1.55
CA ARG A 198 -11.24 9.67 1.00
C ARG A 198 -10.36 10.31 2.03
N PHE A 199 -9.22 10.80 1.57
CA PHE A 199 -8.31 11.59 2.38
C PHE A 199 -7.53 12.57 1.50
N GLU A 200 -7.03 13.61 2.11
CA GLU A 200 -6.19 14.61 1.44
C GLU A 200 -4.78 14.59 2.02
N CYS A 201 -3.80 14.82 1.19
CA CYS A 201 -2.43 15.02 1.63
C CYS A 201 -1.74 16.13 0.85
N LYS A 202 -0.77 16.78 1.51
CA LYS A 202 0.15 17.70 0.85
C LYS A 202 1.34 16.91 0.33
N ALA A 203 1.67 17.05 -0.96
CA ALA A 203 2.75 16.29 -1.57
C ALA A 203 3.61 17.14 -2.51
N PRO A 204 4.96 17.01 -2.48
CA PRO A 204 5.85 17.53 -3.50
C PRO A 204 5.76 16.67 -4.76
N GLU A 205 6.35 17.15 -5.86
CA GLU A 205 6.29 16.49 -7.18
C GLU A 205 6.72 15.01 -7.13
N TYR A 206 7.84 14.70 -6.49
CA TYR A 206 8.34 13.32 -6.43
C TYR A 206 7.37 12.36 -5.70
N LEU A 207 6.58 12.88 -4.77
CA LEU A 207 5.59 12.08 -4.05
C LEU A 207 4.30 11.92 -4.86
N VAL A 208 3.92 12.94 -5.62
CA VAL A 208 2.83 12.84 -6.61
C VAL A 208 3.17 11.79 -7.65
N ASP A 209 4.43 11.77 -8.14
CA ASP A 209 4.89 10.75 -9.08
C ASP A 209 4.87 9.35 -8.47
N ALA A 210 5.26 9.19 -7.19
CA ALA A 210 5.14 7.92 -6.48
C ALA A 210 3.68 7.46 -6.33
N LEU A 211 2.75 8.39 -6.07
CA LEU A 211 1.30 8.08 -5.97
C LEU A 211 0.72 7.62 -7.32
N ARG A 212 1.24 8.11 -8.45
CA ARG A 212 0.84 7.59 -9.78
C ARG A 212 1.18 6.11 -9.94
N VAL A 213 2.29 5.65 -9.33
CA VAL A 213 2.68 4.24 -9.36
C VAL A 213 1.72 3.39 -8.53
N VAL A 214 1.15 3.92 -7.46
CA VAL A 214 0.12 3.21 -6.67
C VAL A 214 -1.05 2.79 -7.56
N TRP A 215 -1.53 3.71 -8.41
CA TRP A 215 -2.65 3.44 -9.33
C TRP A 215 -2.32 2.36 -10.36
N LEU A 216 -1.06 2.23 -10.77
CA LEU A 216 -0.60 1.26 -11.77
C LEU A 216 -0.24 -0.10 -11.16
N SER A 217 -0.24 -0.23 -9.84
CA SER A 217 0.22 -1.45 -9.16
C SER A 217 -0.88 -2.51 -9.13
N ASP A 218 -0.50 -3.79 -9.31
CA ASP A 218 -1.43 -4.92 -9.27
C ASP A 218 -1.99 -5.15 -7.88
N TYR A 219 -1.21 -4.81 -6.86
CA TYR A 219 -1.55 -5.02 -5.46
C TYR A 219 -1.30 -3.75 -4.67
N VAL A 220 -2.31 -3.31 -3.97
CA VAL A 220 -2.22 -2.16 -3.07
C VAL A 220 -2.86 -2.52 -1.74
N ARG A 221 -2.16 -2.19 -0.67
CA ARG A 221 -2.59 -2.43 0.71
C ARG A 221 -2.53 -1.13 1.49
N MET A 222 -3.61 -0.78 2.15
CA MET A 222 -3.68 0.35 3.05
C MET A 222 -3.73 -0.12 4.50
N THR A 223 -2.95 0.52 5.36
CA THR A 223 -3.09 0.35 6.82
C THR A 223 -3.34 1.72 7.44
N ALA A 224 -4.44 1.84 8.17
CA ALA A 224 -4.83 3.05 8.86
C ALA A 224 -5.63 2.71 10.12
N ASN A 225 -5.48 3.48 11.19
CA ASN A 225 -6.19 3.29 12.46
C ASN A 225 -6.08 1.85 13.03
N GLY A 226 -4.93 1.20 12.80
CA GLY A 226 -4.70 -0.18 13.23
C GLY A 226 -5.43 -1.25 12.41
N GLN A 227 -6.12 -0.87 11.35
CA GLN A 227 -6.79 -1.79 10.42
C GLN A 227 -6.07 -1.84 9.08
N GLN A 228 -6.09 -3.01 8.46
CA GLN A 228 -5.51 -3.24 7.14
C GLN A 228 -6.62 -3.53 6.14
N TYR A 229 -6.49 -2.94 4.96
CA TYR A 229 -7.40 -3.09 3.83
C TYR A 229 -6.61 -3.46 2.58
N GLU A 230 -7.06 -4.45 1.85
CA GLU A 230 -6.66 -4.63 0.46
C GLU A 230 -7.42 -3.60 -0.37
N VAL A 231 -6.74 -2.93 -1.28
CA VAL A 231 -7.29 -1.84 -2.09
C VAL A 231 -7.60 -2.37 -3.47
N MET A 232 -8.86 -2.23 -3.88
CA MET A 232 -9.33 -2.66 -5.20
C MET A 232 -9.16 -1.58 -6.25
N HIS A 233 -9.25 -0.32 -5.82
CA HIS A 233 -9.10 0.83 -6.69
C HIS A 233 -8.49 1.99 -5.91
N PHE A 234 -7.54 2.69 -6.54
CA PHE A 234 -6.87 3.86 -5.99
C PHE A 234 -6.89 4.99 -7.02
N LEU A 235 -7.31 6.16 -6.60
CA LEU A 235 -7.23 7.38 -7.40
C LEU A 235 -6.48 8.45 -6.62
N SER A 236 -5.73 9.28 -7.34
CA SER A 236 -5.11 10.47 -6.79
C SER A 236 -5.28 11.64 -7.77
N ASP A 237 -5.79 12.75 -7.26
CA ASP A 237 -5.99 13.98 -8.03
C ASP A 237 -5.15 15.12 -7.43
N PRO A 238 -4.01 15.47 -8.06
CA PRO A 238 -3.13 16.52 -7.57
C PRO A 238 -3.61 17.90 -8.02
N ASN A 239 -3.86 18.76 -7.04
CA ASN A 239 -4.16 20.17 -7.25
C ASN A 239 -2.96 21.04 -6.82
N TRP A 240 -2.22 21.57 -7.81
CA TRP A 240 -1.02 22.36 -7.57
C TRP A 240 -1.34 23.73 -7.00
N GLN A 241 -0.69 24.05 -5.88
CA GLN A 241 -0.91 25.28 -5.14
C GLN A 241 0.19 26.33 -5.43
N GLY A 242 -0.20 27.58 -5.64
CA GLY A 242 0.71 28.71 -5.73
C GLY A 242 1.82 28.53 -6.77
N ASP A 243 3.07 28.58 -6.33
CA ASP A 243 4.25 28.47 -7.19
C ASP A 243 4.57 27.03 -7.70
N GLY A 244 3.67 26.08 -7.46
CA GLY A 244 3.79 24.71 -7.98
C GLY A 244 4.78 23.79 -7.26
N HIS A 245 5.24 24.16 -6.05
CA HIS A 245 6.15 23.30 -5.28
C HIS A 245 5.46 22.15 -4.56
N TYR A 246 4.16 22.30 -4.26
CA TYR A 246 3.34 21.31 -3.59
C TYR A 246 1.97 21.22 -4.22
N ALA A 247 1.46 20.01 -4.28
CA ALA A 247 0.06 19.76 -4.58
C ALA A 247 -0.71 19.42 -3.30
N MET A 248 -1.96 19.82 -3.23
CA MET A 248 -2.95 19.13 -2.41
C MET A 248 -3.46 17.97 -3.22
N VAL A 249 -3.25 16.76 -2.74
CA VAL A 249 -3.64 15.52 -3.45
C VAL A 249 -4.85 14.94 -2.74
N GLU A 250 -5.96 14.90 -3.45
CA GLU A 250 -7.13 14.15 -3.02
C GLU A 250 -6.94 12.69 -3.41
N CYS A 251 -7.04 11.79 -2.44
CA CYS A 251 -6.94 10.36 -2.67
C CYS A 251 -8.26 9.69 -2.37
N GLU A 252 -8.66 8.79 -3.27
CA GLU A 252 -9.84 7.94 -3.11
C GLU A 252 -9.44 6.47 -3.19
N ILE A 253 -9.92 5.67 -2.24
CA ILE A 253 -9.58 4.26 -2.11
C ILE A 253 -10.87 3.45 -1.97
N GLU A 254 -11.10 2.55 -2.92
CA GLU A 254 -12.10 1.49 -2.78
C GLU A 254 -11.45 0.28 -2.09
N ALA A 255 -11.91 -0.05 -0.89
CA ALA A 255 -11.38 -1.16 -0.11
C ALA A 255 -12.09 -2.48 -0.46
N ASP A 256 -11.39 -3.61 -0.36
CA ASP A 256 -11.94 -4.95 -0.50
C ASP A 256 -12.84 -5.32 0.71
N THR A 257 -13.90 -4.56 0.86
CA THR A 257 -14.97 -4.83 1.82
C THR A 257 -16.31 -4.99 1.11
N VAL A 258 -16.24 -5.48 -0.14
CA VAL A 258 -17.40 -5.61 -1.02
C VAL A 258 -18.35 -6.68 -0.49
N LEU A 259 -19.58 -6.28 -0.16
CA LEU A 259 -20.67 -7.19 0.12
C LEU A 259 -21.45 -7.42 -1.18
N LYS A 260 -21.51 -8.67 -1.64
CA LYS A 260 -22.26 -9.05 -2.83
C LYS A 260 -23.44 -9.93 -2.43
N LYS A 261 -24.64 -9.55 -2.87
CA LYS A 261 -25.79 -10.41 -2.91
C LYS A 261 -26.09 -10.70 -4.37
N ILE A 262 -25.91 -11.94 -4.77
CA ILE A 262 -26.33 -12.39 -6.10
C ILE A 262 -27.69 -13.03 -5.89
N GLY A 263 -28.70 -12.47 -6.56
CA GLY A 263 -30.01 -13.11 -6.62
C GLY A 263 -29.80 -14.46 -7.29
N VAL A 264 -30.03 -15.52 -6.54
CA VAL A 264 -30.10 -16.85 -7.13
C VAL A 264 -31.37 -16.79 -8.00
N GLY A 265 -31.20 -16.55 -9.27
CA GLY A 265 -32.26 -16.84 -10.21
C GLY A 265 -32.70 -18.26 -9.89
N LEU A 266 -33.99 -18.48 -9.70
CA LEU A 266 -34.59 -19.78 -9.43
C LEU A 266 -34.42 -20.76 -10.60
N THR A 267 -33.19 -20.96 -11.03
CA THR A 267 -32.79 -22.25 -11.59
C THR A 267 -32.36 -23.07 -10.41
N PRO A 268 -33.15 -24.06 -9.97
CA PRO A 268 -32.69 -25.03 -9.03
C PRO A 268 -31.38 -25.56 -9.62
N LEU A 269 -30.26 -25.41 -8.91
CA LEU A 269 -29.10 -26.27 -9.16
C LEU A 269 -29.62 -27.68 -8.94
N ALA A 270 -30.09 -28.28 -10.01
CA ALA A 270 -30.59 -29.63 -9.98
C ALA A 270 -29.49 -30.52 -9.37
N GLY A 271 -29.67 -30.93 -8.13
CA GLY A 271 -28.88 -31.98 -7.54
C GLY A 271 -28.16 -31.74 -6.24
N LEU A 272 -28.20 -30.54 -5.64
CA LEU A 272 -27.63 -30.36 -4.30
C LEU A 272 -28.72 -29.98 -3.31
N PRO A 273 -29.01 -30.81 -2.31
CA PRO A 273 -29.94 -30.46 -1.25
C PRO A 273 -29.29 -29.33 -0.39
N ILE A 274 -29.91 -28.15 -0.42
CA ILE A 274 -29.53 -27.08 0.51
C ILE A 274 -30.15 -27.43 1.85
N GLN A 275 -29.32 -27.84 2.79
CA GLN A 275 -29.75 -28.05 4.17
C GLN A 275 -29.69 -26.76 4.94
N PHE A 276 -30.86 -26.25 5.34
CA PHE A 276 -30.94 -25.19 6.32
C PHE A 276 -31.02 -25.82 7.72
N ARG A 277 -30.11 -25.45 8.60
CA ARG A 277 -30.21 -25.88 10.00
C ARG A 277 -30.85 -24.76 10.82
N ILE A 278 -32.09 -24.93 11.19
CA ILE A 278 -32.80 -24.00 12.09
C ILE A 278 -32.56 -24.48 13.50
N LYS A 279 -31.92 -23.64 14.31
CA LYS A 279 -31.79 -23.92 15.74
C LYS A 279 -33.03 -23.37 16.46
N VAL A 280 -33.85 -24.26 16.95
CA VAL A 280 -34.98 -23.89 17.83
C VAL A 280 -34.45 -23.68 19.23
N VAL A 281 -34.74 -22.52 19.81
CA VAL A 281 -34.36 -22.20 21.18
C VAL A 281 -35.62 -21.96 22.01
N ASP A 282 -35.57 -22.33 23.25
CA ASP A 282 -36.62 -22.01 24.24
C ASP A 282 -36.74 -20.49 24.38
N ALA A 283 -37.96 -19.97 24.25
CA ALA A 283 -38.22 -18.52 24.22
C ALA A 283 -37.98 -17.83 25.58
N VAL A 284 -37.90 -18.59 26.63
CA VAL A 284 -37.75 -18.06 28.00
C VAL A 284 -36.28 -18.16 28.44
N THR A 285 -35.64 -19.28 28.16
CA THR A 285 -34.28 -19.56 28.63
C THR A 285 -33.20 -19.31 27.61
N GLY A 286 -33.56 -19.18 26.31
CA GLY A 286 -32.60 -19.10 25.20
C GLY A 286 -31.77 -20.38 24.96
N ALA A 287 -32.08 -21.45 25.68
CA ALA A 287 -31.40 -22.72 25.57
C ALA A 287 -31.81 -23.47 24.28
N SER A 288 -30.85 -24.14 23.63
CA SER A 288 -31.15 -25.03 22.51
C SER A 288 -32.05 -26.16 22.94
N ILE A 289 -33.14 -26.42 22.23
CA ILE A 289 -33.99 -27.59 22.42
C ILE A 289 -33.36 -28.76 21.67
N PRO A 290 -32.85 -29.78 22.39
CA PRO A 290 -32.24 -30.92 21.73
C PRO A 290 -33.25 -31.71 20.87
N GLY A 291 -32.90 -32.01 19.65
CA GLY A 291 -33.72 -32.82 18.74
C GLY A 291 -34.78 -32.02 17.94
N ALA A 292 -34.83 -30.71 18.08
CA ALA A 292 -35.71 -29.86 17.26
C ALA A 292 -35.01 -29.42 15.96
N ASP A 293 -34.56 -30.35 15.17
CA ASP A 293 -34.05 -30.07 13.81
C ASP A 293 -35.22 -30.09 12.83
N ILE A 294 -35.53 -28.95 12.22
CA ILE A 294 -36.52 -28.84 11.15
C ILE A 294 -35.76 -28.83 9.82
N GLY A 295 -35.89 -29.89 9.06
CA GLY A 295 -35.40 -29.94 7.70
C GLY A 295 -36.45 -29.45 6.71
N MET A 296 -36.15 -28.46 5.90
CA MET A 296 -36.99 -28.09 4.76
C MET A 296 -36.30 -28.50 3.47
N ASP A 297 -37.00 -29.19 2.59
CA ASP A 297 -36.56 -29.41 1.21
C ASP A 297 -36.93 -28.19 0.35
N PHE A 298 -36.09 -27.90 -0.62
CA PHE A 298 -36.25 -26.73 -1.52
C PHE A 298 -37.51 -26.83 -2.39
N ASN A 299 -38.16 -27.96 -2.44
CA ASN A 299 -39.40 -28.17 -3.20
C ASN A 299 -40.67 -27.89 -2.37
N GLY A 300 -40.53 -27.31 -1.19
CA GLY A 300 -41.68 -26.93 -0.35
C GLY A 300 -42.46 -28.08 0.28
N SER A 301 -41.89 -29.26 0.32
CA SER A 301 -42.42 -30.38 1.08
C SER A 301 -41.88 -30.35 2.52
N GLU A 302 -42.76 -30.17 3.47
CA GLU A 302 -42.42 -30.36 4.88
C GLU A 302 -42.00 -31.83 5.10
N LEU A 303 -40.75 -32.01 5.49
CA LEU A 303 -40.35 -33.27 6.10
C LEU A 303 -40.77 -33.24 7.58
N ALA A 304 -41.86 -33.90 7.89
CA ALA A 304 -42.24 -34.09 9.26
C ALA A 304 -41.14 -34.84 9.99
N SER A 305 -40.63 -34.25 11.05
CA SER A 305 -39.77 -34.92 12.02
C SER A 305 -40.50 -36.01 12.77
N PRO A 306 -39.85 -37.14 13.04
CA PRO A 306 -40.44 -38.21 13.85
C PRO A 306 -40.64 -37.80 15.31
#